data_d1f8e809a16343545def48dbaba48655
#
_entry.id   d1f8e809a16343545def48dbaba48655
#
_cell.length_a   1.000
_cell.length_b   1.000
_cell.length_c   1.000
_cell.angle_alpha   90.00
_cell.angle_beta   90.00
_cell.angle_gamma   90.00
#
_symmetry.space_group_name_H-M   'P 1'
#
loop_
_entity.id
_entity.type
_entity.pdbx_description
1 polymer ?
#
loop_
_entity_poly.entity_id
_entity_poly.type
_entity_poly.pdbx_seq_one_letter_code
_entity_poly.pdbx_strand_id
1 'polypeptide(L)'
;MKFLLLFIFLFVHQQTDFTINRVEAEKAFDRLQRIRSNPTAYAESLQFPKTISASKLTLRWNDTLARVAEQKALDMAKRQYFSHTDPDGYGINYYIHKAGYMLNKDWLDKKDKNNFESLAMNAMSGEDGINMLITDAGVPSKGHRIHLLGLNNWFDSCTDVGIGFVQGNDTENKTYMCVIIAKHNW
;
A
#
# COMPACT_ATOMS: atom_id res chain seq x y z
N MET A 1 43.52 -39.62 -24.88
CA MET A 1 42.38 -39.45 -23.95
C MET A 1 42.32 -37.97 -23.55
N LYS A 2 41.33 -37.23 -24.06
CA LYS A 2 41.10 -35.83 -23.66
C LYS A 2 40.04 -35.83 -22.55
N PHE A 3 40.42 -35.45 -21.34
CA PHE A 3 39.47 -35.24 -20.24
C PHE A 3 38.75 -33.89 -20.44
N LEU A 4 37.44 -33.94 -20.67
CA LEU A 4 36.58 -32.77 -20.72
C LEU A 4 36.15 -32.45 -19.25
N LEU A 5 36.73 -31.39 -18.67
CA LEU A 5 36.32 -30.88 -17.37
C LEU A 5 34.99 -30.11 -17.56
N LEU A 6 33.91 -30.71 -17.09
CA LEU A 6 32.59 -30.07 -17.05
C LEU A 6 32.53 -29.15 -15.81
N PHE A 7 32.65 -27.84 -16.02
CA PHE A 7 32.40 -26.86 -14.95
C PHE A 7 30.88 -26.72 -14.75
N ILE A 8 30.37 -27.28 -13.67
CA ILE A 8 28.99 -27.05 -13.22
C ILE A 8 29.00 -25.73 -12.45
N PHE A 9 28.47 -24.66 -13.07
CA PHE A 9 28.14 -23.41 -12.35
C PHE A 9 26.89 -23.64 -11.51
N LEU A 10 27.08 -23.84 -10.21
CA LEU A 10 26.01 -23.77 -9.25
C LEU A 10 25.59 -22.29 -9.09
N PHE A 11 24.50 -21.89 -9.76
CA PHE A 11 23.84 -20.62 -9.44
C PHE A 11 23.21 -20.76 -8.06
N VAL A 12 23.88 -20.25 -7.03
CA VAL A 12 23.27 -20.04 -5.73
C VAL A 12 22.25 -18.90 -5.92
N HIS A 13 20.99 -19.28 -6.06
CA HIS A 13 19.88 -18.30 -6.03
C HIS A 13 19.81 -17.78 -4.60
N GLN A 14 20.34 -16.58 -4.37
CA GLN A 14 20.24 -15.93 -3.07
C GLN A 14 18.78 -15.50 -2.91
N GLN A 15 18.05 -16.20 -2.05
CA GLN A 15 16.65 -15.88 -1.77
C GLN A 15 16.60 -14.51 -1.07
N THR A 16 15.91 -13.54 -1.67
CA THR A 16 15.69 -12.22 -1.05
C THR A 16 14.89 -12.40 0.22
N ASP A 17 15.43 -11.93 1.33
CA ASP A 17 14.71 -11.88 2.59
C ASP A 17 13.97 -10.54 2.69
N PHE A 18 12.67 -10.58 3.03
CA PHE A 18 11.82 -9.42 3.12
C PHE A 18 11.42 -9.17 4.57
N THR A 19 11.58 -7.93 5.02
CA THR A 19 11.27 -7.50 6.39
C THR A 19 10.21 -6.41 6.42
N ILE A 20 9.33 -6.47 7.43
CA ILE A 20 8.35 -5.42 7.73
C ILE A 20 9.09 -4.28 8.41
N ASN A 21 8.97 -3.07 7.86
CA ASN A 21 9.56 -1.86 8.39
C ASN A 21 8.47 -0.91 8.91
N ARG A 22 8.13 -1.03 10.20
CA ARG A 22 7.09 -0.23 10.84
C ARG A 22 7.44 1.24 10.96
N VAL A 23 8.73 1.56 11.09
CA VAL A 23 9.18 2.96 11.15
C VAL A 23 8.84 3.68 9.84
N GLU A 24 9.02 3.02 8.70
CA GLU A 24 8.64 3.61 7.42
C GLU A 24 7.11 3.69 7.25
N ALA A 25 6.35 2.73 7.79
CA ALA A 25 4.88 2.81 7.81
C ALA A 25 4.37 3.99 8.66
N GLU A 26 4.97 4.26 9.81
CA GLU A 26 4.66 5.42 10.66
C GLU A 26 5.01 6.74 9.97
N LYS A 27 6.18 6.84 9.34
CA LYS A 27 6.56 8.02 8.53
C LYS A 27 5.58 8.26 7.37
N ALA A 28 5.11 7.18 6.73
CA ALA A 28 4.08 7.26 5.68
C ALA A 28 2.77 7.83 6.24
N PHE A 29 2.33 7.37 7.40
CA PHE A 29 1.15 7.91 8.08
C PHE A 29 1.28 9.39 8.40
N ASP A 30 2.38 9.79 9.01
CA ASP A 30 2.66 11.19 9.33
C ASP A 30 2.72 12.07 8.07
N ARG A 31 3.32 11.55 7.00
CA ARG A 31 3.36 12.25 5.70
C ARG A 31 1.96 12.48 5.15
N LEU A 32 1.12 11.45 5.15
CA LEU A 32 -0.27 11.53 4.70
C LEU A 32 -1.08 12.55 5.51
N GLN A 33 -0.95 12.53 6.83
CA GLN A 33 -1.59 13.49 7.73
C GLN A 33 -1.19 14.93 7.41
N ARG A 34 0.11 15.20 7.22
CA ARG A 34 0.61 16.54 6.85
C ARG A 34 0.03 17.02 5.51
N ILE A 35 -0.03 16.15 4.51
CA ILE A 35 -0.57 16.52 3.19
C ILE A 35 -2.08 16.78 3.29
N ARG A 36 -2.84 15.95 4.00
CA ARG A 36 -4.30 16.16 4.19
C ARG A 36 -4.61 17.44 4.95
N SER A 37 -3.80 17.80 5.95
CA SER A 37 -4.02 19.02 6.76
C SER A 37 -3.76 20.30 5.98
N ASN A 38 -2.82 20.29 5.01
CA ASN A 38 -2.49 21.45 4.19
C ASN A 38 -2.12 21.04 2.76
N PRO A 39 -3.08 20.56 1.94
CA PRO A 39 -2.79 20.06 0.61
C PRO A 39 -2.18 21.11 -0.31
N THR A 40 -2.55 22.38 -0.16
CA THR A 40 -2.04 23.47 -1.00
C THR A 40 -0.53 23.63 -0.92
N ALA A 41 0.07 23.39 0.27
CA ALA A 41 1.52 23.46 0.45
C ALA A 41 2.29 22.38 -0.33
N TYR A 42 1.64 21.29 -0.68
CA TYR A 42 2.24 20.14 -1.39
C TYR A 42 1.82 20.03 -2.86
N ALA A 43 0.89 20.87 -3.29
CA ALA A 43 0.27 20.77 -4.62
C ALA A 43 1.27 20.84 -5.77
N GLU A 44 2.24 21.74 -5.68
CA GLU A 44 3.27 21.91 -6.71
C GLU A 44 4.26 20.73 -6.74
N SER A 45 4.80 20.35 -5.59
CA SER A 45 5.78 19.26 -5.48
C SER A 45 5.16 17.88 -5.81
N LEU A 46 3.88 17.68 -5.55
CA LEU A 46 3.15 16.43 -5.83
C LEU A 46 2.27 16.51 -7.08
N GLN A 47 2.42 17.56 -7.89
CA GLN A 47 1.82 17.72 -9.20
C GLN A 47 0.29 17.54 -9.22
N PHE A 48 -0.40 18.25 -8.31
CA PHE A 48 -1.86 18.30 -8.33
C PHE A 48 -2.40 19.73 -8.22
N PRO A 49 -3.65 19.99 -8.65
CA PRO A 49 -4.22 21.34 -8.63
C PRO A 49 -4.30 21.93 -7.21
N LYS A 50 -3.88 23.16 -7.03
CA LYS A 50 -3.97 23.90 -5.74
C LYS A 50 -5.41 24.06 -5.24
N THR A 51 -6.41 23.81 -6.12
CA THR A 51 -7.84 23.86 -5.80
C THR A 51 -8.34 22.60 -5.10
N ILE A 52 -7.53 21.52 -5.02
CA ILE A 52 -7.91 20.30 -4.32
C ILE A 52 -8.07 20.58 -2.83
N SER A 53 -9.24 20.22 -2.31
CA SER A 53 -9.55 20.21 -0.88
C SER A 53 -9.60 18.77 -0.39
N ALA A 54 -8.62 18.36 0.41
CA ALA A 54 -8.63 17.04 1.05
C ALA A 54 -9.73 16.96 2.10
N SER A 55 -10.12 15.73 2.46
CA SER A 55 -11.02 15.47 3.61
C SER A 55 -10.54 16.21 4.86
N LYS A 56 -11.49 16.81 5.58
CA LYS A 56 -11.25 17.47 6.88
C LYS A 56 -11.25 16.49 8.06
N LEU A 57 -11.68 15.27 7.84
CA LEU A 57 -11.72 14.25 8.87
C LEU A 57 -10.30 13.75 9.15
N THR A 58 -9.94 13.70 10.43
CA THR A 58 -8.65 13.20 10.88
C THR A 58 -8.57 11.69 10.69
N LEU A 59 -7.52 11.22 10.07
CA LEU A 59 -7.22 9.79 10.00
C LEU A 59 -6.76 9.28 11.37
N ARG A 60 -7.23 8.10 11.76
CA ARG A 60 -6.85 7.43 13.00
C ARG A 60 -6.14 6.14 12.68
N TRP A 61 -4.95 5.96 13.23
CA TRP A 61 -4.24 4.70 13.12
C TRP A 61 -5.05 3.55 13.71
N ASN A 62 -5.12 2.45 12.99
CA ASN A 62 -5.82 1.24 13.41
C ASN A 62 -4.89 0.03 13.27
N ASP A 63 -4.52 -0.58 14.40
CA ASP A 63 -3.56 -1.69 14.43
C ASP A 63 -4.02 -2.93 13.67
N THR A 64 -5.33 -3.16 13.58
CA THR A 64 -5.86 -4.29 12.81
C THR A 64 -5.65 -4.07 11.33
N LEU A 65 -5.95 -2.87 10.82
CA LEU A 65 -5.70 -2.51 9.42
C LEU A 65 -4.19 -2.48 9.13
N ALA A 66 -3.36 -2.00 10.05
CA ALA A 66 -1.92 -1.99 9.90
C ALA A 66 -1.35 -3.41 9.74
N ARG A 67 -1.78 -4.37 10.59
CA ARG A 67 -1.37 -5.78 10.44
C ARG A 67 -1.83 -6.38 9.10
N VAL A 68 -3.03 -6.07 8.63
CA VAL A 68 -3.50 -6.52 7.32
C VAL A 68 -2.65 -5.93 6.20
N ALA A 69 -2.33 -4.63 6.26
CA ALA A 69 -1.48 -3.96 5.28
C ALA A 69 -0.05 -4.53 5.27
N GLU A 70 0.54 -4.80 6.45
CA GLU A 70 1.84 -5.47 6.61
C GLU A 70 1.84 -6.85 5.92
N GLN A 71 0.80 -7.67 6.18
CA GLN A 71 0.69 -9.00 5.59
C GLN A 71 0.49 -8.94 4.08
N LYS A 72 -0.31 -8.00 3.56
CA LYS A 72 -0.49 -7.80 2.13
C LYS A 72 0.82 -7.40 1.45
N ALA A 73 1.56 -6.44 2.00
CA ALA A 73 2.85 -6.02 1.49
C ALA A 73 3.87 -7.17 1.49
N LEU A 74 3.91 -7.95 2.58
CA LEU A 74 4.81 -9.10 2.72
C LEU A 74 4.43 -10.25 1.76
N ASP A 75 3.15 -10.49 1.55
CA ASP A 75 2.66 -11.50 0.61
C ASP A 75 3.04 -11.14 -0.83
N MET A 76 2.82 -9.88 -1.23
CA MET A 76 3.27 -9.38 -2.54
C MET A 76 4.77 -9.59 -2.75
N ALA A 77 5.58 -9.25 -1.74
CA ALA A 77 7.03 -9.40 -1.78
C ALA A 77 7.45 -10.87 -1.91
N LYS A 78 6.93 -11.76 -1.05
CA LYS A 78 7.31 -13.19 -1.01
C LYS A 78 6.82 -13.97 -2.22
N ARG A 79 5.61 -13.68 -2.69
CA ARG A 79 5.00 -14.38 -3.84
C ARG A 79 5.26 -13.67 -5.17
N GLN A 80 6.04 -12.56 -5.16
CA GLN A 80 6.50 -11.81 -6.34
C GLN A 80 5.35 -11.37 -7.26
N TYR A 81 4.30 -10.76 -6.69
CA TYR A 81 3.23 -10.14 -7.45
C TYR A 81 2.98 -8.70 -6.99
N PHE A 82 2.36 -7.88 -7.84
CA PHE A 82 1.91 -6.53 -7.50
C PHE A 82 0.49 -6.33 -8.04
N SER A 83 -0.49 -6.60 -7.20
CA SER A 83 -1.91 -6.56 -7.58
C SER A 83 -2.80 -6.41 -6.34
N HIS A 84 -3.96 -5.79 -6.52
CA HIS A 84 -5.02 -5.73 -5.50
C HIS A 84 -5.58 -7.11 -5.16
N THR A 85 -5.66 -8.00 -6.13
CA THR A 85 -6.08 -9.39 -5.93
C THR A 85 -4.85 -10.27 -5.83
N ASP A 86 -4.80 -11.13 -4.81
CA ASP A 86 -3.72 -12.07 -4.64
C ASP A 86 -3.80 -13.26 -5.61
N PRO A 87 -2.76 -14.09 -5.73
CA PRO A 87 -2.77 -15.27 -6.61
C PRO A 87 -3.86 -16.30 -6.29
N ASP A 88 -4.45 -16.27 -5.09
CA ASP A 88 -5.58 -17.15 -4.69
C ASP A 88 -6.94 -16.51 -5.02
N GLY A 89 -6.94 -15.29 -5.56
CA GLY A 89 -8.10 -14.56 -6.01
C GLY A 89 -8.83 -13.79 -4.91
N TYR A 90 -8.17 -13.46 -3.77
CA TYR A 90 -8.76 -12.65 -2.71
C TYR A 90 -8.30 -11.20 -2.78
N GLY A 91 -9.24 -10.28 -2.58
CA GLY A 91 -9.01 -8.86 -2.45
C GLY A 91 -8.89 -8.44 -0.97
N ILE A 92 -8.54 -7.17 -0.76
CA ILE A 92 -8.23 -6.65 0.58
C ILE A 92 -9.43 -6.71 1.55
N ASN A 93 -10.66 -6.54 1.05
CA ASN A 93 -11.85 -6.56 1.90
C ASN A 93 -11.97 -7.89 2.68
N TYR A 94 -11.65 -9.02 2.03
CA TYR A 94 -11.66 -10.33 2.68
C TYR A 94 -10.71 -10.36 3.88
N TYR A 95 -9.48 -9.88 3.70
CA TYR A 95 -8.46 -9.90 4.75
C TYR A 95 -8.76 -8.93 5.90
N ILE A 96 -9.28 -7.74 5.59
CA ILE A 96 -9.75 -6.77 6.58
C ILE A 96 -10.82 -7.40 7.48
N HIS A 97 -11.85 -8.00 6.87
CA HIS A 97 -12.95 -8.61 7.61
C HIS A 97 -12.49 -9.83 8.42
N LYS A 98 -11.68 -10.70 7.82
CA LYS A 98 -11.09 -11.88 8.49
C LYS A 98 -10.21 -11.52 9.68
N ALA A 99 -9.54 -10.37 9.66
CA ALA A 99 -8.74 -9.87 10.76
C ALA A 99 -9.56 -9.30 11.93
N GLY A 100 -10.90 -9.25 11.80
CA GLY A 100 -11.80 -8.76 12.84
C GLY A 100 -12.20 -7.28 12.70
N TYR A 101 -11.75 -6.58 11.66
CA TYR A 101 -12.29 -5.27 11.30
C TYR A 101 -13.56 -5.47 10.47
N MET A 102 -14.71 -5.47 11.14
CA MET A 102 -15.99 -5.87 10.53
C MET A 102 -16.41 -4.90 9.43
N LEU A 103 -16.62 -5.44 8.24
CA LEU A 103 -17.12 -4.72 7.07
C LEU A 103 -18.60 -5.04 6.81
N ASN A 104 -19.29 -4.13 6.12
CA ASN A 104 -20.63 -4.40 5.62
C ASN A 104 -20.62 -5.63 4.69
N LYS A 105 -21.66 -6.46 4.77
CA LYS A 105 -21.81 -7.68 3.96
C LYS A 105 -21.78 -7.40 2.46
N ASP A 106 -22.33 -6.26 2.03
CA ASP A 106 -22.35 -5.86 0.62
C ASP A 106 -20.94 -5.57 0.05
N TRP A 107 -19.97 -5.35 0.93
CA TRP A 107 -18.56 -5.17 0.56
C TRP A 107 -17.78 -6.49 0.51
N LEU A 108 -18.45 -7.60 0.75
CA LEU A 108 -17.92 -8.97 0.79
C LEU A 108 -18.61 -9.90 -0.22
N ASP A 109 -19.47 -9.35 -1.10
CA ASP A 109 -20.26 -10.10 -2.09
C ASP A 109 -19.40 -10.86 -3.11
N LYS A 110 -18.15 -10.42 -3.31
CA LYS A 110 -17.13 -11.07 -4.13
C LYS A 110 -15.82 -11.17 -3.37
N LYS A 111 -15.12 -12.30 -3.55
CA LYS A 111 -13.86 -12.56 -2.84
C LYS A 111 -12.72 -11.60 -3.22
N ASP A 112 -12.74 -11.03 -4.42
CA ASP A 112 -11.73 -10.14 -4.99
C ASP A 112 -11.99 -8.63 -4.76
N LYS A 113 -12.98 -8.30 -3.92
CA LYS A 113 -13.32 -6.90 -3.62
C LYS A 113 -12.16 -6.11 -3.03
N ASN A 114 -11.98 -4.91 -3.58
CA ASN A 114 -11.09 -3.89 -3.05
C ASN A 114 -11.83 -2.53 -2.99
N ASN A 115 -12.17 -2.08 -1.79
CA ASN A 115 -12.78 -0.77 -1.55
C ASN A 115 -11.85 0.19 -0.82
N PHE A 116 -10.72 -0.27 -0.27
CA PHE A 116 -10.00 0.45 0.79
C PHE A 116 -8.48 0.48 0.62
N GLU A 117 -7.92 -0.10 -0.45
CA GLU A 117 -6.48 -0.30 -0.59
C GLU A 117 -5.88 0.55 -1.71
N SER A 118 -4.71 1.11 -1.44
CA SER A 118 -3.77 1.62 -2.44
C SER A 118 -2.43 0.94 -2.26
N LEU A 119 -1.75 0.64 -3.36
CA LEU A 119 -0.47 -0.08 -3.38
C LEU A 119 0.62 0.75 -4.04
N ALA A 120 1.83 0.75 -3.45
CA ALA A 120 3.03 1.27 -4.08
C ALA A 120 4.16 0.22 -4.04
N MET A 121 5.02 0.26 -5.04
CA MET A 121 6.19 -0.62 -5.15
C MET A 121 7.42 0.20 -5.53
N ASN A 122 8.58 -0.21 -5.04
CA ASN A 122 9.87 0.43 -5.30
C ASN A 122 9.96 1.89 -4.80
N ALA A 123 9.19 2.23 -3.77
CA ALA A 123 9.34 3.50 -3.07
C ALA A 123 10.62 3.49 -2.21
N MET A 124 11.37 4.59 -2.19
CA MET A 124 12.61 4.72 -1.41
C MET A 124 12.36 4.77 0.11
N SER A 125 11.15 5.18 0.52
CA SER A 125 10.73 5.30 1.91
C SER A 125 9.21 5.27 2.01
N GLY A 126 8.67 5.21 3.23
CA GLY A 126 7.24 5.33 3.46
C GLY A 126 6.68 6.69 3.01
N GLU A 127 7.41 7.78 3.25
CA GLU A 127 7.02 9.11 2.75
C GLU A 127 7.01 9.18 1.22
N ASP A 128 8.00 8.59 0.56
CA ASP A 128 8.08 8.52 -0.89
C ASP A 128 6.91 7.72 -1.48
N GLY A 129 6.56 6.59 -0.87
CA GLY A 129 5.40 5.80 -1.26
C GLY A 129 4.09 6.59 -1.21
N ILE A 130 3.87 7.40 -0.17
CA ILE A 130 2.72 8.31 -0.11
C ILE A 130 2.79 9.37 -1.21
N ASN A 131 3.96 9.95 -1.46
CA ASN A 131 4.15 10.93 -2.52
C ASN A 131 3.83 10.33 -3.90
N MET A 132 4.30 9.11 -4.19
CA MET A 132 4.01 8.37 -5.43
C MET A 132 2.50 8.17 -5.61
N LEU A 133 1.80 7.70 -4.57
CA LEU A 133 0.35 7.45 -4.60
C LEU A 133 -0.46 8.75 -4.78
N ILE A 134 -0.03 9.86 -4.19
CA ILE A 134 -0.72 11.15 -4.33
C ILE A 134 -0.40 11.81 -5.68
N THR A 135 0.84 11.75 -6.16
CA THR A 135 1.20 12.21 -7.51
C THR A 135 0.44 11.40 -8.55
N ASP A 136 0.33 10.11 -8.33
CA ASP A 136 -0.44 9.15 -9.13
C ASP A 136 -0.07 9.26 -10.62
N ALA A 137 1.24 9.33 -10.90
CA ALA A 137 1.78 9.53 -12.24
C ALA A 137 1.38 8.37 -13.16
N GLY A 138 0.99 8.68 -14.40
CA GLY A 138 0.60 7.66 -15.37
C GLY A 138 -0.76 7.01 -15.13
N VAL A 139 -1.50 7.36 -14.05
CA VAL A 139 -2.85 6.85 -13.76
C VAL A 139 -3.89 7.93 -14.10
N PRO A 140 -4.61 7.82 -15.23
CA PRO A 140 -5.56 8.87 -15.65
C PRO A 140 -6.69 9.14 -14.65
N SER A 141 -7.19 8.09 -13.99
CA SER A 141 -8.27 8.17 -12.99
C SER A 141 -7.89 8.87 -11.70
N LYS A 142 -6.58 8.96 -11.41
CA LYS A 142 -6.06 9.46 -10.13
C LYS A 142 -6.69 8.76 -8.91
N GLY A 143 -6.91 7.46 -9.02
CA GLY A 143 -7.62 6.66 -8.03
C GLY A 143 -6.94 6.64 -6.67
N HIS A 144 -5.61 6.52 -6.62
CA HIS A 144 -4.86 6.54 -5.37
C HIS A 144 -4.92 7.91 -4.69
N ARG A 145 -4.76 9.00 -5.45
CA ARG A 145 -4.93 10.37 -4.92
C ARG A 145 -6.31 10.59 -4.35
N ILE A 146 -7.36 10.17 -5.08
CA ILE A 146 -8.76 10.30 -4.63
C ILE A 146 -8.96 9.54 -3.33
N HIS A 147 -8.44 8.34 -3.22
CA HIS A 147 -8.49 7.51 -2.02
C HIS A 147 -7.74 8.17 -0.84
N LEU A 148 -6.46 8.46 -1.01
CA LEU A 148 -5.61 8.95 0.07
C LEU A 148 -6.04 10.32 0.60
N LEU A 149 -6.48 11.22 -0.28
CA LEU A 149 -6.91 12.56 0.11
C LEU A 149 -8.41 12.65 0.47
N GLY A 150 -9.18 11.59 0.25
CA GLY A 150 -10.62 11.58 0.54
C GLY A 150 -11.40 12.55 -0.35
N LEU A 151 -11.18 12.52 -1.68
CA LEU A 151 -11.71 13.53 -2.61
C LEU A 151 -13.14 13.27 -3.10
N ASN A 152 -13.78 12.23 -2.61
CA ASN A 152 -15.20 11.95 -2.91
C ASN A 152 -15.92 11.51 -1.63
N ASN A 153 -17.23 11.50 -1.64
CA ASN A 153 -18.07 11.20 -0.47
C ASN A 153 -17.76 9.81 0.15
N TRP A 154 -17.35 8.84 -0.66
CA TRP A 154 -16.99 7.52 -0.18
C TRP A 154 -15.70 7.57 0.65
N PHE A 155 -14.61 8.04 0.05
CA PHE A 155 -13.32 8.08 0.73
C PHE A 155 -13.22 9.19 1.79
N ASP A 156 -14.01 10.27 1.66
CA ASP A 156 -14.12 11.28 2.73
C ASP A 156 -14.63 10.67 4.04
N SER A 157 -15.55 9.69 3.96
CA SER A 157 -16.10 9.00 5.13
C SER A 157 -15.19 7.92 5.73
N CYS A 158 -14.07 7.58 5.08
CA CYS A 158 -13.10 6.59 5.56
C CYS A 158 -12.05 7.27 6.44
N THR A 159 -11.97 6.88 7.72
CA THR A 159 -11.12 7.55 8.72
C THR A 159 -10.13 6.65 9.43
N ASP A 160 -10.31 5.34 9.39
CA ASP A 160 -9.40 4.40 10.03
C ASP A 160 -8.33 3.98 9.02
N VAL A 161 -7.04 4.10 9.39
CA VAL A 161 -5.92 3.85 8.49
C VAL A 161 -4.96 2.82 9.06
N GLY A 162 -4.47 1.95 8.20
CA GLY A 162 -3.33 1.07 8.46
C GLY A 162 -2.40 1.05 7.26
N ILE A 163 -1.10 1.09 7.54
CA ILE A 163 -0.06 1.07 6.51
C ILE A 163 0.92 -0.06 6.81
N GLY A 164 1.29 -0.80 5.78
CA GLY A 164 2.37 -1.77 5.80
C GLY A 164 3.45 -1.39 4.82
N PHE A 165 4.70 -1.40 5.25
CA PHE A 165 5.88 -1.19 4.43
C PHE A 165 6.83 -2.36 4.60
N VAL A 166 7.23 -2.95 3.48
CA VAL A 166 8.14 -4.11 3.43
C VAL A 166 9.29 -3.79 2.51
N GLN A 167 10.50 -4.14 2.93
CA GLN A 167 11.72 -3.97 2.12
C GLN A 167 12.51 -5.26 2.02
N GLY A 168 13.10 -5.49 0.86
CA GLY A 168 14.08 -6.54 0.63
C GLY A 168 15.46 -6.13 1.15
N ASN A 169 16.27 -7.13 1.48
CA ASN A 169 17.65 -6.95 1.93
C ASN A 169 18.68 -7.24 0.81
N ASP A 170 18.21 -7.36 -0.43
CA ASP A 170 19.07 -7.56 -1.59
C ASP A 170 19.57 -6.23 -2.18
N THR A 171 20.41 -6.33 -3.21
CA THR A 171 20.98 -5.17 -3.91
C THR A 171 19.93 -4.35 -4.69
N GLU A 172 18.76 -4.92 -4.98
CA GLU A 172 17.68 -4.24 -5.69
C GLU A 172 16.82 -3.39 -4.74
N ASN A 173 16.95 -3.59 -3.42
CA ASN A 173 16.18 -2.87 -2.39
C ASN A 173 14.69 -2.75 -2.72
N LYS A 174 14.08 -3.82 -3.25
CA LYS A 174 12.65 -3.82 -3.59
C LYS A 174 11.82 -3.51 -2.38
N THR A 175 10.88 -2.60 -2.54
CA THR A 175 9.92 -2.25 -1.50
C THR A 175 8.50 -2.46 -1.96
N TYR A 176 7.63 -2.81 -1.01
CA TYR A 176 6.19 -2.96 -1.22
C TYR A 176 5.47 -2.22 -0.10
N MET A 177 4.51 -1.38 -0.47
CA MET A 177 3.70 -0.65 0.48
C MET A 177 2.21 -0.89 0.20
N CYS A 178 1.46 -1.13 1.26
CA CYS A 178 0.00 -1.21 1.25
C CYS A 178 -0.55 -0.14 2.18
N VAL A 179 -1.46 0.69 1.68
CA VAL A 179 -2.20 1.70 2.45
C VAL A 179 -3.67 1.32 2.45
N ILE A 180 -4.22 1.06 3.61
CA ILE A 180 -5.64 0.79 3.82
C ILE A 180 -6.25 1.97 4.54
N ILE A 181 -7.30 2.59 3.95
CA ILE A 181 -8.12 3.62 4.62
C ILE A 181 -9.57 3.16 4.55
N ALA A 182 -10.12 2.78 5.69
CA ALA A 182 -11.41 2.12 5.79
C ALA A 182 -12.35 2.84 6.76
N LYS A 183 -13.59 2.33 6.84
CA LYS A 183 -14.60 2.73 7.80
C LYS A 183 -15.38 1.53 8.29
N HIS A 184 -15.86 1.62 9.54
CA HIS A 184 -16.91 0.74 9.97
C HIS A 184 -18.26 1.19 9.37
N ASN A 185 -19.05 0.24 8.96
CA ASN A 185 -20.42 0.50 8.54
C ASN A 185 -21.36 -0.11 9.59
N TRP A 186 -21.63 0.70 10.61
CA TRP A 186 -22.59 0.41 11.67
C TRP A 186 -23.90 1.12 11.42
#